data_f7a35df600b4fcd75a4473949e7a9e95
#
_entry.id   f7a35df600b4fcd75a4473949e7a9e95
#
_cell.length_a   1.000
_cell.length_b   1.000
_cell.length_c   1.000
_cell.angle_alpha   90.00
_cell.angle_beta   90.00
_cell.angle_gamma   90.00
#
_symmetry.space_group_name_H-M   'P 1'
#
loop_
_entity.id
_entity.type
_entity.pdbx_description
1 polymer ?
#
loop_
_entity_poly.entity_id
_entity_poly.type
_entity_poly.pdbx_seq_one_letter_code
_entity_poly.pdbx_strand_id
1 'polypeptide(L)'
;MAEAFTTLEVVDDRSDRLHVRLARPEVRNAIDRTMVLELHDVCAALEEAPRILIISGAGGVFASGADISELRERTAADALDGINSRLFARIAALPMPVIAAIDGWALGGGAELAYAADFRIASSHARIGNPETSLGIIAAAGGTWRLPELVGEPLAKEILLAGRVLDAEEALAVRLVTEVHEPDALDAAADALADRIARQDPLAVRFTKSVMRAPRAEHPAVDDRAQSVLFESPEKHARMTAFLERRAK
;
A
#
# COMPACT_ATOMS: atom_id res chain seq x y z
N MET A 1 -14.30 -18.30 13.97
CA MET A 1 -12.84 -18.18 14.25
C MET A 1 -12.15 -18.29 12.90
N ALA A 2 -11.47 -17.23 12.46
CA ALA A 2 -10.63 -17.32 11.26
C ALA A 2 -9.55 -18.39 11.51
N GLU A 3 -9.33 -19.27 10.54
CA GLU A 3 -8.13 -20.10 10.54
C GLU A 3 -6.91 -19.20 10.72
N ALA A 4 -5.96 -19.61 11.52
CA ALA A 4 -4.76 -18.82 11.76
C ALA A 4 -4.00 -18.68 10.44
N PHE A 5 -3.69 -17.44 10.03
CA PHE A 5 -2.85 -17.18 8.85
C PHE A 5 -1.51 -17.92 8.98
N THR A 6 -1.00 -18.40 7.88
CA THR A 6 0.25 -19.18 7.82
C THR A 6 1.41 -18.38 7.24
N THR A 7 1.11 -17.36 6.42
CA THR A 7 2.09 -16.51 5.74
C THR A 7 2.04 -15.06 6.21
N LEU A 8 1.09 -14.74 7.10
CA LEU A 8 0.89 -13.41 7.66
C LEU A 8 0.88 -13.45 9.19
N GLU A 9 1.50 -12.45 9.80
CA GLU A 9 1.27 -12.09 11.20
C GLU A 9 0.35 -10.89 11.24
N VAL A 10 -0.77 -11.01 11.96
CA VAL A 10 -1.78 -9.96 12.05
C VAL A 10 -1.86 -9.46 13.49
N VAL A 11 -1.59 -8.16 13.69
CA VAL A 11 -1.75 -7.49 14.98
C VAL A 11 -3.02 -6.65 14.90
N ASP A 12 -4.02 -7.04 15.67
CA ASP A 12 -5.36 -6.45 15.74
C ASP A 12 -5.68 -5.98 17.17
N ASP A 13 -4.85 -5.08 17.68
CA ASP A 13 -4.93 -4.53 19.04
C ASP A 13 -5.47 -3.09 19.06
N ARG A 14 -5.74 -2.49 17.89
CA ARG A 14 -6.22 -1.11 17.71
C ARG A 14 -7.50 -1.08 16.88
N SER A 15 -8.46 -0.28 17.31
CA SER A 15 -9.76 -0.16 16.63
C SER A 15 -9.69 0.65 15.32
N ASP A 16 -8.65 1.46 15.14
CA ASP A 16 -8.48 2.39 14.01
C ASP A 16 -7.59 1.83 12.89
N ARG A 17 -6.82 0.78 13.17
CA ARG A 17 -5.86 0.19 12.23
C ARG A 17 -5.71 -1.32 12.39
N LEU A 18 -5.20 -1.95 11.35
CA LEU A 18 -4.73 -3.32 11.33
C LEU A 18 -3.29 -3.34 10.85
N HIS A 19 -2.39 -4.00 11.57
CA HIS A 19 -1.02 -4.20 11.12
C HIS A 19 -0.88 -5.63 10.61
N VAL A 20 -0.47 -5.77 9.35
CA VAL A 20 -0.22 -7.06 8.68
C VAL A 20 1.25 -7.13 8.30
N ARG A 21 1.93 -8.13 8.83
CA ARG A 21 3.33 -8.40 8.51
C ARG A 21 3.41 -9.63 7.64
N LEU A 22 4.07 -9.52 6.48
CA LEU A 22 4.38 -10.66 5.63
C LEU A 22 5.39 -11.54 6.37
N ALA A 23 5.08 -12.82 6.60
CA ALA A 23 5.75 -13.66 7.59
C ALA A 23 6.27 -14.96 6.98
N ARG A 24 7.06 -14.86 5.92
CA ARG A 24 7.85 -15.95 5.31
C ARG A 24 9.32 -15.55 5.21
N PRO A 25 10.00 -15.20 6.34
CA PRO A 25 11.36 -14.65 6.31
C PRO A 25 12.40 -15.62 5.72
N GLU A 26 12.18 -16.93 5.82
CA GLU A 26 13.05 -17.99 5.26
C GLU A 26 13.14 -17.93 3.73
N VAL A 27 12.13 -17.39 3.06
CA VAL A 27 12.09 -17.12 1.61
C VAL A 27 11.98 -15.62 1.30
N ARG A 28 12.43 -14.76 2.24
CA ARG A 28 12.43 -13.30 2.09
C ARG A 28 11.05 -12.73 1.77
N ASN A 29 10.01 -13.26 2.41
CA ASN A 29 8.62 -12.87 2.22
C ASN A 29 8.17 -12.94 0.75
N ALA A 30 8.64 -13.94 0.00
CA ALA A 30 8.16 -14.20 -1.36
C ALA A 30 6.65 -14.44 -1.35
N ILE A 31 5.95 -13.76 -2.25
CA ILE A 31 4.49 -13.76 -2.34
C ILE A 31 4.04 -15.00 -3.12
N ASP A 32 3.60 -16.01 -2.40
CA ASP A 32 2.99 -17.22 -2.96
C ASP A 32 1.46 -17.12 -3.04
N ARG A 33 0.82 -18.16 -3.55
CA ARG A 33 -0.64 -18.21 -3.68
C ARG A 33 -1.35 -18.19 -2.32
N THR A 34 -0.77 -18.79 -1.29
CA THR A 34 -1.33 -18.79 0.08
C THR A 34 -1.36 -17.36 0.62
N MET A 35 -0.26 -16.63 0.54
CA MET A 35 -0.19 -15.23 0.96
C MET A 35 -1.19 -14.34 0.19
N VAL A 36 -1.36 -14.59 -1.12
CA VAL A 36 -2.36 -13.87 -1.92
C VAL A 36 -3.77 -14.11 -1.39
N LEU A 37 -4.14 -15.34 -1.07
CA LEU A 37 -5.46 -15.67 -0.52
C LEU A 37 -5.66 -15.06 0.87
N GLU A 38 -4.69 -15.19 1.74
CA GLU A 38 -4.74 -14.61 3.09
C GLU A 38 -4.86 -13.07 3.06
N LEU A 39 -4.14 -12.40 2.15
CA LEU A 39 -4.31 -10.95 1.93
C LEU A 39 -5.69 -10.59 1.36
N HIS A 40 -6.30 -11.46 0.57
CA HIS A 40 -7.69 -11.27 0.14
C HIS A 40 -8.67 -11.34 1.29
N ASP A 41 -8.44 -12.21 2.29
CA ASP A 41 -9.26 -12.32 3.51
C ASP A 41 -9.08 -11.07 4.38
N VAL A 42 -7.86 -10.56 4.51
CA VAL A 42 -7.59 -9.26 5.16
C VAL A 42 -8.37 -8.14 4.46
N CYS A 43 -8.33 -8.08 3.13
CA CYS A 43 -9.09 -7.08 2.39
C CYS A 43 -10.59 -7.19 2.64
N ALA A 44 -11.17 -8.41 2.67
CA ALA A 44 -12.58 -8.63 2.93
C ALA A 44 -12.98 -8.08 4.32
N ALA A 45 -12.18 -8.35 5.35
CA ALA A 45 -12.41 -7.81 6.69
C ALA A 45 -12.35 -6.28 6.73
N LEU A 46 -11.41 -5.65 5.99
CA LEU A 46 -11.26 -4.20 5.94
C LEU A 46 -12.29 -3.50 5.02
N GLU A 47 -12.90 -4.20 4.10
CA GLU A 47 -14.05 -3.72 3.32
C GLU A 47 -15.32 -3.70 4.18
N GLU A 48 -15.52 -4.70 5.05
CA GLU A 48 -16.65 -4.78 5.97
C GLU A 48 -16.49 -3.81 7.15
N ALA A 49 -15.30 -3.77 7.76
CA ALA A 49 -14.97 -2.89 8.88
C ALA A 49 -13.75 -2.01 8.53
N PRO A 50 -13.94 -0.85 7.87
CA PRO A 50 -12.86 -0.03 7.34
C PRO A 50 -11.93 0.53 8.43
N ARG A 51 -10.66 0.14 8.37
CA ARG A 51 -9.56 0.62 9.22
C ARG A 51 -8.31 0.89 8.37
N ILE A 52 -7.38 1.66 8.88
CA ILE A 52 -6.07 1.88 8.24
C ILE A 52 -5.34 0.54 8.20
N LEU A 53 -4.76 0.20 7.05
CA LEU A 53 -3.92 -0.97 6.90
C LEU A 53 -2.45 -0.56 6.91
N ILE A 54 -1.63 -1.17 7.78
CA ILE A 54 -0.17 -1.09 7.73
C ILE A 54 0.34 -2.43 7.24
N ILE A 55 1.15 -2.43 6.18
CA ILE A 55 1.80 -3.63 5.65
C ILE A 55 3.30 -3.49 5.88
N SER A 56 3.91 -4.49 6.51
CA SER A 56 5.37 -4.60 6.70
C SER A 56 5.86 -6.01 6.37
N GLY A 57 7.16 -6.26 6.47
CA GLY A 57 7.75 -7.59 6.28
C GLY A 57 8.54 -8.06 7.49
N ALA A 58 8.49 -9.33 7.80
CA ALA A 58 9.30 -9.94 8.83
C ALA A 58 10.76 -10.15 8.37
N GLY A 59 11.69 -10.19 9.32
CA GLY A 59 13.09 -10.56 9.05
C GLY A 59 13.91 -9.52 8.30
N GLY A 60 13.55 -8.23 8.36
CA GLY A 60 14.32 -7.15 7.71
C GLY A 60 14.20 -7.15 6.18
N VAL A 61 13.12 -7.71 5.64
CA VAL A 61 12.81 -7.72 4.22
C VAL A 61 11.32 -7.44 4.05
N PHE A 62 10.96 -6.46 3.24
CA PHE A 62 9.54 -6.22 2.94
C PHE A 62 8.97 -7.40 2.14
N ALA A 63 9.38 -7.57 0.88
CA ALA A 63 9.06 -8.74 0.05
C ALA A 63 10.01 -8.83 -1.15
N SER A 64 10.53 -10.02 -1.42
CA SER A 64 11.45 -10.26 -2.53
C SER A 64 10.77 -10.42 -3.90
N GLY A 65 9.45 -10.37 -3.97
CA GLY A 65 8.66 -10.55 -5.18
C GLY A 65 7.75 -11.75 -5.13
N ALA A 66 7.18 -12.13 -6.27
CA ALA A 66 6.42 -13.37 -6.38
C ALA A 66 7.32 -14.58 -6.14
N ASP A 67 6.77 -15.66 -5.56
CA ASP A 67 7.50 -16.90 -5.37
C ASP A 67 7.94 -17.46 -6.74
N ILE A 68 9.26 -17.52 -6.95
CA ILE A 68 9.85 -17.89 -8.25
C ILE A 68 9.52 -19.33 -8.65
N SER A 69 9.39 -20.23 -7.68
CA SER A 69 9.05 -21.64 -7.93
C SER A 69 7.62 -21.76 -8.48
N GLU A 70 6.67 -21.04 -7.88
CA GLU A 70 5.30 -20.97 -8.41
C GLU A 70 5.24 -20.20 -9.75
N LEU A 71 5.98 -19.08 -9.83
CA LEU A 71 5.97 -18.22 -11.02
C LEU A 71 6.45 -18.97 -12.26
N ARG A 72 7.46 -19.85 -12.11
CA ARG A 72 7.98 -20.68 -13.19
C ARG A 72 6.93 -21.62 -13.79
N GLU A 73 6.02 -22.11 -12.97
CA GLU A 73 4.97 -23.06 -13.38
C GLU A 73 3.68 -22.35 -13.91
N ARG A 74 3.61 -21.01 -13.75
CA ARG A 74 2.42 -20.26 -14.21
C ARG A 74 2.29 -20.27 -15.72
N THR A 75 1.04 -20.40 -16.16
CA THR A 75 0.63 -20.43 -17.57
C THR A 75 0.07 -19.08 -18.03
N ALA A 76 -0.26 -18.99 -19.32
CA ALA A 76 -0.99 -17.85 -19.87
C ALA A 76 -2.37 -17.65 -19.21
N ALA A 77 -3.04 -18.74 -18.81
CA ALA A 77 -4.32 -18.67 -18.10
C ALA A 77 -4.13 -18.02 -16.71
N ASP A 78 -3.10 -18.42 -15.95
CA ASP A 78 -2.80 -17.83 -14.65
C ASP A 78 -2.45 -16.34 -14.75
N ALA A 79 -1.78 -15.95 -15.85
CA ALA A 79 -1.48 -14.54 -16.10
C ALA A 79 -2.76 -13.72 -16.36
N LEU A 80 -3.71 -14.27 -17.12
CA LEU A 80 -5.01 -13.65 -17.41
C LEU A 80 -5.93 -13.62 -16.17
N ASP A 81 -5.79 -14.59 -15.25
CA ASP A 81 -6.47 -14.57 -13.96
C ASP A 81 -5.98 -13.45 -13.04
N GLY A 82 -4.79 -12.91 -13.31
CA GLY A 82 -4.30 -11.73 -12.60
C GLY A 82 -4.11 -11.93 -11.10
N ILE A 83 -3.53 -13.06 -10.68
CA ILE A 83 -3.40 -13.48 -9.28
C ILE A 83 -2.92 -12.34 -8.38
N ASN A 84 -1.79 -11.73 -8.71
CA ASN A 84 -1.23 -10.63 -7.92
C ASN A 84 -1.89 -9.28 -8.27
N SER A 85 -2.18 -9.01 -9.55
CA SER A 85 -2.71 -7.73 -10.00
C SER A 85 -4.10 -7.42 -9.45
N ARG A 86 -4.98 -8.43 -9.35
CA ARG A 86 -6.30 -8.29 -8.72
C ARG A 86 -6.19 -7.99 -7.23
N LEU A 87 -5.29 -8.69 -6.53
CA LEU A 87 -5.05 -8.41 -5.11
C LEU A 87 -4.55 -6.99 -4.89
N PHE A 88 -3.51 -6.56 -5.62
CA PHE A 88 -2.93 -5.22 -5.43
C PHE A 88 -3.89 -4.11 -5.86
N ALA A 89 -4.73 -4.36 -6.87
CA ALA A 89 -5.82 -3.45 -7.21
C ALA A 89 -6.86 -3.36 -6.07
N ARG A 90 -7.19 -4.49 -5.43
CA ARG A 90 -8.10 -4.53 -4.28
C ARG A 90 -7.54 -3.80 -3.06
N ILE A 91 -6.25 -4.03 -2.73
CA ILE A 91 -5.55 -3.31 -1.65
C ILE A 91 -5.58 -1.80 -1.90
N ALA A 92 -5.25 -1.35 -3.11
CA ALA A 92 -5.31 0.06 -3.45
C ALA A 92 -6.74 0.63 -3.35
N ALA A 93 -7.77 -0.22 -3.55
CA ALA A 93 -9.19 0.18 -3.48
C ALA A 93 -9.78 0.15 -2.07
N LEU A 94 -9.05 -0.33 -1.04
CA LEU A 94 -9.54 -0.35 0.33
C LEU A 94 -10.06 1.04 0.75
N PRO A 95 -11.16 1.07 1.52
CA PRO A 95 -11.82 2.34 1.88
C PRO A 95 -10.93 3.29 2.67
N MET A 96 -10.16 2.76 3.64
CA MET A 96 -9.22 3.54 4.43
C MET A 96 -7.81 3.47 3.84
N PRO A 97 -6.92 4.42 4.19
CA PRO A 97 -5.55 4.44 3.71
C PRO A 97 -4.75 3.19 4.05
N VAL A 98 -3.84 2.85 3.14
CA VAL A 98 -2.86 1.77 3.27
C VAL A 98 -1.46 2.38 3.37
N ILE A 99 -0.68 1.93 4.34
CA ILE A 99 0.71 2.32 4.58
C ILE A 99 1.60 1.11 4.32
N ALA A 100 2.56 1.22 3.42
CA ALA A 100 3.65 0.26 3.26
C ALA A 100 4.86 0.75 4.07
N ALA A 101 5.27 -0.03 5.08
CA ALA A 101 6.47 0.18 5.88
C ALA A 101 7.57 -0.76 5.35
N ILE A 102 8.47 -0.19 4.53
CA ILE A 102 9.43 -0.94 3.71
C ILE A 102 10.76 -1.05 4.45
N ASP A 103 11.08 -2.22 5.00
CA ASP A 103 12.42 -2.52 5.48
C ASP A 103 13.14 -3.44 4.48
N GLY A 104 14.42 -3.14 4.18
CA GLY A 104 15.22 -3.92 3.27
C GLY A 104 14.64 -4.01 1.85
N TRP A 105 14.61 -5.22 1.29
CA TRP A 105 14.25 -5.43 -0.10
C TRP A 105 12.73 -5.40 -0.36
N ALA A 106 12.32 -4.59 -1.34
CA ALA A 106 11.00 -4.60 -1.96
C ALA A 106 11.21 -4.74 -3.48
N LEU A 107 11.19 -5.96 -3.98
CA LEU A 107 11.50 -6.24 -5.39
C LEU A 107 10.31 -6.84 -6.14
N GLY A 108 10.22 -6.57 -7.43
CA GLY A 108 9.20 -7.15 -8.29
C GLY A 108 7.79 -7.00 -7.72
N GLY A 109 7.07 -8.10 -7.56
CA GLY A 109 5.75 -8.10 -6.92
C GLY A 109 5.71 -7.48 -5.52
N GLY A 110 6.82 -7.52 -4.77
CA GLY A 110 6.94 -6.83 -3.48
C GLY A 110 6.96 -5.30 -3.64
N ALA A 111 7.66 -4.79 -4.64
CA ALA A 111 7.61 -3.36 -4.98
C ALA A 111 6.22 -2.96 -5.50
N GLU A 112 5.58 -3.80 -6.33
CA GLU A 112 4.23 -3.57 -6.84
C GLU A 112 3.17 -3.55 -5.73
N LEU A 113 3.32 -4.40 -4.70
CA LEU A 113 2.49 -4.34 -3.48
C LEU A 113 2.69 -3.00 -2.76
N ALA A 114 3.93 -2.55 -2.61
CA ALA A 114 4.20 -1.24 -2.00
C ALA A 114 3.65 -0.07 -2.83
N TYR A 115 3.68 -0.15 -4.17
CA TYR A 115 3.08 0.86 -5.06
C TYR A 115 1.55 0.91 -4.96
N ALA A 116 0.92 -0.18 -4.55
CA ALA A 116 -0.52 -0.22 -4.33
C ALA A 116 -0.97 0.49 -3.04
N ALA A 117 -0.06 0.72 -2.09
CA ALA A 117 -0.34 1.48 -0.88
C ALA A 117 -0.50 2.98 -1.18
N ASP A 118 -1.24 3.70 -0.33
CA ASP A 118 -1.39 5.17 -0.41
C ASP A 118 -0.11 5.86 0.07
N PHE A 119 0.48 5.35 1.15
CA PHE A 119 1.72 5.86 1.74
C PHE A 119 2.80 4.79 1.73
N ARG A 120 4.01 5.20 1.47
CA ARG A 120 5.25 4.39 1.56
C ARG A 120 6.23 5.14 2.43
N ILE A 121 6.64 4.50 3.52
CA ILE A 121 7.77 4.92 4.35
C ILE A 121 8.80 3.80 4.32
N ALA A 122 10.06 4.12 4.50
CA ALA A 122 11.14 3.16 4.33
C ALA A 122 12.14 3.19 5.47
N SER A 123 12.83 2.08 5.69
CA SER A 123 14.07 2.09 6.47
C SER A 123 15.24 2.61 5.64
N SER A 124 16.34 3.01 6.31
CA SER A 124 17.61 3.35 5.65
C SER A 124 18.22 2.17 4.86
N HIS A 125 17.76 0.94 5.12
CA HIS A 125 18.18 -0.27 4.41
C HIS A 125 17.36 -0.55 3.14
N ALA A 126 16.32 0.22 2.84
CA ALA A 126 15.40 -0.08 1.75
C ALA A 126 16.10 -0.15 0.38
N ARG A 127 15.65 -1.13 -0.42
CA ARG A 127 16.05 -1.36 -1.81
C ARG A 127 14.80 -1.67 -2.60
N ILE A 128 14.43 -0.80 -3.53
CA ILE A 128 13.15 -0.87 -4.24
C ILE A 128 13.40 -0.95 -5.74
N GLY A 129 12.84 -1.95 -6.43
CA GLY A 129 13.02 -2.12 -7.87
C GLY A 129 12.19 -3.23 -8.50
N ASN A 130 12.22 -3.29 -9.82
CA ASN A 130 11.43 -4.23 -10.62
C ASN A 130 12.32 -4.98 -11.61
N PRO A 131 12.94 -6.10 -11.18
CA PRO A 131 13.89 -6.85 -12.04
C PRO A 131 13.21 -7.86 -12.99
N GLU A 132 11.90 -7.80 -13.20
CA GLU A 132 11.09 -8.77 -13.93
C GLU A 132 11.59 -9.02 -15.35
N THR A 133 12.09 -7.99 -16.03
CA THR A 133 12.62 -8.11 -17.40
C THR A 133 13.86 -9.00 -17.48
N SER A 134 14.63 -9.13 -16.40
CA SER A 134 15.75 -10.08 -16.32
C SER A 134 15.29 -11.55 -16.26
N LEU A 135 14.02 -11.77 -15.89
CA LEU A 135 13.38 -13.08 -15.83
C LEU A 135 12.51 -13.38 -17.06
N GLY A 136 12.50 -12.49 -18.06
CA GLY A 136 11.70 -12.65 -19.28
C GLY A 136 10.21 -12.38 -19.09
N ILE A 137 9.81 -11.64 -18.03
CA ILE A 137 8.43 -11.25 -17.74
C ILE A 137 8.35 -9.73 -17.50
N ILE A 138 7.15 -9.21 -17.26
CA ILE A 138 6.92 -7.79 -16.98
C ILE A 138 6.36 -7.60 -15.57
N ALA A 139 6.50 -6.40 -15.01
CA ALA A 139 5.88 -5.99 -13.75
C ALA A 139 4.37 -5.75 -13.96
N ALA A 140 3.60 -6.85 -14.07
CA ALA A 140 2.21 -6.84 -14.52
C ALA A 140 1.19 -6.55 -13.41
N ALA A 141 1.63 -6.46 -12.15
CA ALA A 141 0.73 -6.26 -11.01
C ALA A 141 0.63 -4.79 -10.55
N GLY A 142 1.07 -3.87 -11.38
CA GLY A 142 0.97 -2.43 -11.15
C GLY A 142 2.22 -1.63 -11.50
N GLY A 143 3.38 -2.28 -11.64
CA GLY A 143 4.65 -1.61 -11.93
C GLY A 143 4.61 -0.80 -13.21
N THR A 144 4.06 -1.35 -14.28
CA THR A 144 4.03 -0.71 -15.60
C THR A 144 3.19 0.57 -15.67
N TRP A 145 2.25 0.79 -14.75
CA TRP A 145 1.37 1.96 -14.77
C TRP A 145 1.40 2.79 -13.47
N ARG A 146 1.53 2.16 -12.28
CA ARG A 146 1.64 2.92 -11.02
C ARG A 146 3.01 3.60 -10.86
N LEU A 147 4.09 2.90 -11.21
CA LEU A 147 5.42 3.46 -11.02
C LEU A 147 5.65 4.74 -11.83
N PRO A 148 5.27 4.83 -13.13
CA PRO A 148 5.34 6.10 -13.86
C PRO A 148 4.54 7.24 -13.24
N GLU A 149 3.39 6.95 -12.61
CA GLU A 149 2.61 7.96 -11.88
C GLU A 149 3.31 8.45 -10.61
N LEU A 150 4.08 7.58 -9.95
CA LEU A 150 4.78 7.89 -8.70
C LEU A 150 6.09 8.66 -8.92
N VAL A 151 6.92 8.25 -9.90
CA VAL A 151 8.29 8.77 -10.07
C VAL A 151 8.53 9.46 -11.42
N GLY A 152 7.52 9.50 -12.28
CA GLY A 152 7.64 9.98 -13.65
C GLY A 152 8.19 8.92 -14.61
N GLU A 153 7.85 9.06 -15.88
CA GLU A 153 8.18 8.09 -16.93
C GLU A 153 9.69 7.83 -17.12
N PRO A 154 10.59 8.84 -17.09
CA PRO A 154 12.01 8.59 -17.30
C PRO A 154 12.61 7.64 -16.28
N LEU A 155 12.37 7.87 -14.97
CA LEU A 155 12.91 7.03 -13.93
C LEU A 155 12.22 5.66 -13.89
N ALA A 156 10.91 5.61 -14.15
CA ALA A 156 10.19 4.34 -14.25
C ALA A 156 10.79 3.44 -15.37
N LYS A 157 11.22 4.01 -16.50
CA LYS A 157 11.91 3.27 -17.56
C LYS A 157 13.27 2.73 -17.12
N GLU A 158 14.05 3.49 -16.36
CA GLU A 158 15.31 2.99 -15.81
C GLU A 158 15.07 1.78 -14.88
N ILE A 159 14.05 1.84 -14.03
CA ILE A 159 13.70 0.76 -13.11
C ILE A 159 13.16 -0.45 -13.86
N LEU A 160 12.15 -0.25 -14.72
CA LEU A 160 11.42 -1.34 -15.37
C LEU A 160 12.17 -1.97 -16.54
N LEU A 161 12.91 -1.19 -17.32
CA LEU A 161 13.58 -1.67 -18.54
C LEU A 161 15.06 -1.96 -18.35
N ALA A 162 15.73 -1.19 -17.47
CA ALA A 162 17.16 -1.34 -17.21
C ALA A 162 17.47 -2.04 -15.87
N GLY A 163 16.45 -2.35 -15.08
CA GLY A 163 16.59 -3.08 -13.81
C GLY A 163 17.25 -2.26 -12.70
N ARG A 164 17.16 -0.91 -12.76
CA ARG A 164 17.68 -0.06 -11.69
C ARG A 164 16.94 -0.35 -10.39
N VAL A 165 17.70 -0.47 -9.29
CA VAL A 165 17.18 -0.57 -7.94
C VAL A 165 17.53 0.72 -7.21
N LEU A 166 16.54 1.36 -6.62
CA LEU A 166 16.73 2.56 -5.80
C LEU A 166 17.09 2.16 -4.37
N ASP A 167 18.02 2.89 -3.76
CA ASP A 167 18.20 2.86 -2.32
C ASP A 167 17.20 3.80 -1.61
N ALA A 168 17.28 3.87 -0.28
CA ALA A 168 16.36 4.64 0.53
C ALA A 168 16.45 6.15 0.26
N GLU A 169 17.67 6.68 0.08
CA GLU A 169 17.91 8.11 -0.17
C GLU A 169 17.41 8.50 -1.57
N GLU A 170 17.70 7.68 -2.58
CA GLU A 170 17.19 7.86 -3.93
C GLU A 170 15.65 7.82 -3.97
N ALA A 171 15.04 6.82 -3.29
CA ALA A 171 13.60 6.68 -3.20
C ALA A 171 12.93 7.89 -2.52
N LEU A 172 13.56 8.46 -1.50
CA LEU A 172 13.10 9.68 -0.85
C LEU A 172 13.26 10.91 -1.76
N ALA A 173 14.39 11.04 -2.42
CA ALA A 173 14.68 12.18 -3.31
C ALA A 173 13.66 12.29 -4.46
N VAL A 174 13.22 11.15 -5.00
CA VAL A 174 12.21 11.07 -6.08
C VAL A 174 10.77 10.96 -5.54
N ARG A 175 10.58 11.01 -4.24
CA ARG A 175 9.28 10.90 -3.55
C ARG A 175 8.54 9.57 -3.77
N LEU A 176 9.27 8.52 -4.11
CA LEU A 176 8.70 7.16 -4.10
C LEU A 176 8.33 6.74 -2.68
N VAL A 177 9.14 7.12 -1.71
CA VAL A 177 8.80 7.07 -0.28
C VAL A 177 8.73 8.49 0.30
N THR A 178 7.95 8.70 1.34
CA THR A 178 7.73 10.01 1.95
C THR A 178 8.60 10.27 3.17
N GLU A 179 9.09 9.22 3.80
CA GLU A 179 9.91 9.28 5.01
C GLU A 179 10.93 8.14 4.98
N VAL A 180 12.12 8.38 5.55
CA VAL A 180 13.15 7.36 5.79
C VAL A 180 13.54 7.39 7.26
N HIS A 181 13.60 6.23 7.89
CA HIS A 181 13.89 6.05 9.31
C HIS A 181 14.96 4.97 9.51
N GLU A 182 15.54 4.88 10.70
CA GLU A 182 16.32 3.71 11.07
C GLU A 182 15.39 2.48 11.17
N PRO A 183 15.89 1.25 10.89
CA PRO A 183 15.06 0.06 10.85
C PRO A 183 14.24 -0.20 12.11
N ASP A 184 14.81 0.04 13.28
CA ASP A 184 14.17 -0.11 14.59
C ASP A 184 13.13 0.98 14.90
N ALA A 185 13.13 2.08 14.17
CA ALA A 185 12.16 3.17 14.30
C ALA A 185 11.00 3.08 13.29
N LEU A 186 11.07 2.18 12.29
CA LEU A 186 10.14 2.16 11.17
C LEU A 186 8.70 1.82 11.58
N ASP A 187 8.51 0.82 12.45
CA ASP A 187 7.17 0.44 12.93
C ASP A 187 6.53 1.60 13.72
N ALA A 188 7.30 2.27 14.58
CA ALA A 188 6.83 3.45 15.32
C ALA A 188 6.48 4.63 14.38
N ALA A 189 7.23 4.79 13.30
CA ALA A 189 6.94 5.81 12.29
C ALA A 189 5.66 5.50 11.51
N ALA A 190 5.42 4.22 11.18
CA ALA A 190 4.17 3.78 10.56
C ALA A 190 2.97 4.05 11.47
N ASP A 191 3.09 3.76 12.75
CA ASP A 191 2.07 4.07 13.76
C ASP A 191 1.83 5.58 13.90
N ALA A 192 2.88 6.38 13.93
CA ALA A 192 2.75 7.84 14.00
C ALA A 192 2.05 8.42 12.76
N LEU A 193 2.29 7.86 11.57
CA LEU A 193 1.57 8.23 10.35
C LEU A 193 0.10 7.82 10.43
N ALA A 194 -0.19 6.60 10.88
CA ALA A 194 -1.55 6.13 11.09
C ALA A 194 -2.29 6.98 12.14
N ASP A 195 -1.63 7.41 13.21
CA ASP A 195 -2.19 8.34 14.21
C ASP A 195 -2.54 9.72 13.60
N ARG A 196 -1.72 10.22 12.66
CA ARG A 196 -2.03 11.47 11.93
C ARG A 196 -3.29 11.31 11.07
N ILE A 197 -3.45 10.16 10.43
CA ILE A 197 -4.64 9.83 9.61
C ILE A 197 -5.87 9.66 10.51
N ALA A 198 -5.76 8.91 11.61
CA ALA A 198 -6.86 8.61 12.53
C ALA A 198 -7.44 9.87 13.22
N ARG A 199 -6.67 10.95 13.34
CA ARG A 199 -7.17 12.25 13.82
C ARG A 199 -8.10 12.94 12.84
N GLN A 200 -8.09 12.57 11.57
CA GLN A 200 -8.98 13.11 10.57
C GLN A 200 -10.37 12.47 10.67
N ASP A 201 -11.36 13.07 10.04
CA ASP A 201 -12.68 12.45 9.94
C ASP A 201 -12.61 11.23 9.01
N PRO A 202 -12.98 10.02 9.48
CA PRO A 202 -12.82 8.80 8.68
C PRO A 202 -13.67 8.79 7.41
N LEU A 203 -14.86 9.41 7.44
CA LEU A 203 -15.71 9.50 6.26
C LEU A 203 -15.10 10.44 5.21
N ALA A 204 -14.57 11.59 5.64
CA ALA A 204 -13.88 12.53 4.75
C ALA A 204 -12.61 11.92 4.16
N VAL A 205 -11.83 11.16 4.95
CA VAL A 205 -10.65 10.42 4.45
C VAL A 205 -11.05 9.43 3.36
N ARG A 206 -12.08 8.62 3.59
CA ARG A 206 -12.58 7.63 2.63
C ARG A 206 -13.04 8.28 1.31
N PHE A 207 -13.84 9.33 1.40
CA PHE A 207 -14.31 10.05 0.21
C PHE A 207 -13.14 10.70 -0.53
N THR A 208 -12.21 11.34 0.20
CA THR A 208 -11.02 11.95 -0.43
C THR A 208 -10.21 10.91 -1.19
N LYS A 209 -9.90 9.76 -0.57
CA LYS A 209 -9.20 8.66 -1.23
C LYS A 209 -9.94 8.16 -2.47
N SER A 210 -11.26 7.97 -2.37
CA SER A 210 -12.09 7.50 -3.48
C SER A 210 -12.10 8.49 -4.65
N VAL A 211 -12.29 9.79 -4.35
CA VAL A 211 -12.33 10.86 -5.36
C VAL A 211 -10.99 11.04 -6.05
N MET A 212 -9.87 11.00 -5.32
CA MET A 212 -8.52 11.08 -5.90
C MET A 212 -8.23 9.98 -6.93
N ARG A 213 -8.95 8.86 -6.88
CA ARG A 213 -8.81 7.73 -7.82
C ARG A 213 -9.76 7.80 -9.01
N ALA A 214 -10.72 8.72 -8.98
CA ALA A 214 -11.66 8.88 -10.08
C ALA A 214 -10.95 9.38 -11.36
N PRO A 215 -11.42 8.97 -12.54
CA PRO A 215 -10.92 9.50 -13.79
C PRO A 215 -11.00 11.02 -13.83
N ARG A 216 -9.97 11.68 -14.36
CA ARG A 216 -9.95 13.16 -14.42
C ARG A 216 -11.18 13.77 -15.11
N ALA A 217 -11.76 13.05 -16.07
CA ALA A 217 -12.97 13.52 -16.76
C ALA A 217 -14.24 13.55 -15.89
N GLU A 218 -14.23 12.91 -14.73
CA GLU A 218 -15.36 12.91 -13.80
C GLU A 218 -15.33 14.09 -12.83
N HIS A 219 -14.18 14.80 -12.74
CA HIS A 219 -14.06 16.02 -11.94
C HIS A 219 -14.64 17.25 -12.66
N PRO A 220 -15.25 18.21 -11.95
CA PRO A 220 -15.46 18.26 -10.49
C PRO A 220 -16.70 17.51 -9.99
N ALA A 221 -17.48 16.87 -10.85
CA ALA A 221 -18.78 16.30 -10.48
C ALA A 221 -18.69 15.20 -9.41
N VAL A 222 -17.62 14.39 -9.41
CA VAL A 222 -17.39 13.38 -8.36
C VAL A 222 -17.07 14.05 -7.03
N ASP A 223 -16.31 15.14 -7.02
CA ASP A 223 -15.98 15.94 -5.84
C ASP A 223 -17.24 16.55 -5.22
N ASP A 224 -18.10 17.17 -6.03
CA ASP A 224 -19.35 17.80 -5.59
C ASP A 224 -20.29 16.78 -4.95
N ARG A 225 -20.40 15.57 -5.53
CA ARG A 225 -21.21 14.48 -4.95
C ARG A 225 -20.66 14.02 -3.60
N ALA A 226 -19.36 13.82 -3.48
CA ALA A 226 -18.72 13.43 -2.22
C ALA A 226 -18.90 14.54 -1.17
N GLN A 227 -18.68 15.78 -1.56
CA GLN A 227 -18.81 16.94 -0.68
C GLN A 227 -20.25 17.15 -0.19
N SER A 228 -21.27 16.89 -1.05
CA SER A 228 -22.67 17.02 -0.66
C SER A 228 -23.04 16.08 0.49
N VAL A 229 -22.51 14.83 0.49
CA VAL A 229 -22.72 13.88 1.60
C VAL A 229 -22.01 14.35 2.87
N LEU A 230 -20.77 14.84 2.73
CA LEU A 230 -19.99 15.32 3.89
C LEU A 230 -20.62 16.57 4.52
N PHE A 231 -21.25 17.44 3.73
CA PHE A 231 -21.89 18.64 4.26
C PHE A 231 -23.09 18.34 5.19
N GLU A 232 -23.75 17.21 4.99
CA GLU A 232 -24.87 16.77 5.83
C GLU A 232 -24.38 15.93 7.04
N SER A 233 -23.08 15.64 7.17
CA SER A 233 -22.60 14.79 8.25
C SER A 233 -22.59 15.54 9.60
N PRO A 234 -23.08 14.93 10.69
CA PRO A 234 -23.01 15.50 12.04
C PRO A 234 -21.57 15.79 12.47
N GLU A 235 -20.62 14.94 12.09
CA GLU A 235 -19.21 15.09 12.42
C GLU A 235 -18.60 16.35 11.83
N LYS A 236 -18.94 16.70 10.60
CA LYS A 236 -18.53 17.99 9.98
C LYS A 236 -18.97 19.17 10.84
N HIS A 237 -20.22 19.19 11.25
CA HIS A 237 -20.76 20.27 12.08
C HIS A 237 -20.03 20.37 13.42
N ALA A 238 -19.83 19.24 14.10
CA ALA A 238 -19.11 19.19 15.38
C ALA A 238 -17.67 19.71 15.24
N ARG A 239 -16.93 19.25 14.23
CA ARG A 239 -15.53 19.67 13.98
C ARG A 239 -15.42 21.14 13.60
N MET A 240 -16.32 21.66 12.78
CA MET A 240 -16.32 23.09 12.41
C MET A 240 -16.65 23.98 13.59
N THR A 241 -17.65 23.61 14.42
CA THR A 241 -17.99 24.33 15.66
C THR A 241 -16.78 24.38 16.60
N ALA A 242 -16.15 23.23 16.88
CA ALA A 242 -14.97 23.17 17.73
C ALA A 242 -13.78 23.98 17.17
N PHE A 243 -13.65 24.10 15.85
CA PHE A 243 -12.63 24.94 15.21
C PHE A 243 -12.90 26.43 15.45
N LEU A 244 -14.15 26.88 15.27
CA LEU A 244 -14.54 28.27 15.47
C LEU A 244 -14.39 28.70 16.94
N GLU A 245 -14.79 27.86 17.89
CA GLU A 245 -14.65 28.12 19.33
C GLU A 245 -13.17 28.25 19.77
N ARG A 246 -12.26 27.48 19.16
CA ARG A 246 -10.83 27.62 19.43
C ARG A 246 -10.23 28.91 18.92
N ARG A 247 -10.77 29.49 17.85
CA ARG A 247 -10.31 30.77 17.30
C ARG A 247 -10.89 31.98 18.02
N ALA A 248 -11.94 31.80 18.79
CA ALA A 248 -12.58 32.88 19.57
C ALA A 248 -11.91 33.11 20.95
N LYS A 249 -11.02 32.20 21.35
CA LYS A 249 -10.16 32.31 22.56
C LYS A 249 -8.79 32.86 22.19
#